data_e01ea35585af6f97f162f978ad00f3fd
#
_entry.id   e01ea35585af6f97f162f978ad00f3fd
#
_cell.length_a   1.000
_cell.length_b   1.000
_cell.length_c   1.000
_cell.angle_alpha   90.00
_cell.angle_beta   90.00
_cell.angle_gamma   90.00
#
_symmetry.space_group_name_H-M   'P 1'
#
loop_
_entity.id
_entity.type
_entity.pdbx_description
1 polymer ?
#
loop_
_entity_poly.entity_id
_entity_poly.type
_entity_poly.pdbx_seq_one_letter_code
_entity_poly.pdbx_strand_id
1 'polypeptide(L)'
;MRFIKKNKMLNILVLLLVLAFYTIFKSNISVFNSDEKLMPIYKVDTEDKNISITFDINWCEEDYLYNILDVLDKYDVKATFFIMGKWVVYPEGNLEKLQEIYNRGHEIGNHSYIHPNFTNIDEYRIKSEIQKTEDIIIDAIGIKTTLFRFPSGAYNENSINIVKSLGYTPIHWSCDSVDWKNKGIEVEYNKIIKSIDKGGIMLFHNNGKYTPENLDKLIPKLKEESYNFIKVGELIYSDNYSIDENGVQRNK
;
A
#
# COMPACT_ATOMS: atom_id res chain seq x y z
N MET A 1 -72.70 0.35 -10.61
CA MET A 1 -71.66 -0.39 -11.40
C MET A 1 -70.47 0.42 -11.79
N ARG A 2 -70.49 1.75 -11.86
CA ARG A 2 -69.29 2.58 -12.22
C ARG A 2 -68.21 2.72 -11.11
N PHE A 3 -68.58 2.70 -9.84
CA PHE A 3 -67.62 2.87 -8.69
C PHE A 3 -66.73 1.67 -8.47
N ILE A 4 -67.21 0.43 -8.70
CA ILE A 4 -66.39 -0.79 -8.49
C ILE A 4 -65.35 -0.97 -9.57
N LYS A 5 -65.56 -0.47 -10.80
CA LYS A 5 -64.57 -0.47 -11.88
C LYS A 5 -63.40 0.48 -11.63
N LYS A 6 -63.66 1.65 -11.00
CA LYS A 6 -62.66 2.68 -10.71
C LYS A 6 -61.66 2.21 -9.65
N ASN A 7 -62.13 1.50 -8.61
CA ASN A 7 -61.26 0.95 -7.57
C ASN A 7 -60.38 -0.23 -8.07
N LYS A 8 -60.90 -1.07 -8.98
CA LYS A 8 -60.08 -2.14 -9.59
C LYS A 8 -58.92 -1.57 -10.43
N MET A 9 -59.19 -0.52 -11.20
CA MET A 9 -58.19 0.12 -12.04
C MET A 9 -57.11 0.83 -11.21
N LEU A 10 -57.54 1.48 -10.09
CA LEU A 10 -56.62 2.11 -9.14
C LEU A 10 -55.72 1.07 -8.45
N ASN A 11 -56.28 -0.06 -8.01
CA ASN A 11 -55.51 -1.14 -7.38
C ASN A 11 -54.53 -1.81 -8.34
N ILE A 12 -54.86 -1.94 -9.62
CA ILE A 12 -53.93 -2.45 -10.65
C ILE A 12 -52.78 -1.45 -10.88
N LEU A 13 -53.08 -0.15 -10.90
CA LEU A 13 -52.05 0.89 -11.07
C LEU A 13 -51.10 0.93 -9.89
N VAL A 14 -51.58 0.81 -8.67
CA VAL A 14 -50.75 0.73 -7.44
C VAL A 14 -49.89 -0.52 -7.46
N LEU A 15 -50.42 -1.67 -7.87
CA LEU A 15 -49.65 -2.92 -7.98
C LEU A 15 -48.55 -2.81 -9.01
N LEU A 16 -48.80 -2.18 -10.16
CA LEU A 16 -47.79 -1.93 -11.19
C LEU A 16 -46.69 -0.96 -10.72
N LEU A 17 -47.05 0.08 -9.96
CA LEU A 17 -46.08 1.00 -9.36
C LEU A 17 -45.21 0.31 -8.31
N VAL A 18 -45.76 -0.55 -7.46
CA VAL A 18 -45.01 -1.33 -6.48
C VAL A 18 -44.06 -2.33 -7.16
N LEU A 19 -44.55 -2.99 -8.23
CA LEU A 19 -43.69 -3.87 -9.04
C LEU A 19 -42.58 -3.12 -9.76
N ALA A 20 -42.85 -1.95 -10.32
CA ALA A 20 -41.83 -1.10 -10.95
C ALA A 20 -40.82 -0.59 -9.93
N PHE A 21 -41.27 -0.19 -8.74
CA PHE A 21 -40.39 0.22 -7.64
C PHE A 21 -39.54 -0.96 -7.15
N TYR A 22 -40.10 -2.15 -7.04
CA TYR A 22 -39.38 -3.37 -6.66
C TYR A 22 -38.34 -3.77 -7.70
N THR A 23 -38.63 -3.65 -9.00
CA THR A 23 -37.67 -3.94 -10.07
C THR A 23 -36.53 -2.90 -10.12
N ILE A 24 -36.86 -1.61 -9.95
CA ILE A 24 -35.85 -0.54 -9.87
C ILE A 24 -34.98 -0.70 -8.60
N PHE A 25 -35.59 -1.07 -7.47
CA PHE A 25 -34.85 -1.31 -6.23
C PHE A 25 -33.96 -2.55 -6.32
N LYS A 26 -34.42 -3.60 -6.99
CA LYS A 26 -33.62 -4.83 -7.22
C LYS A 26 -32.48 -4.62 -8.21
N SER A 27 -32.64 -3.73 -9.19
CA SER A 27 -31.56 -3.41 -10.15
C SER A 27 -30.47 -2.50 -9.57
N ASN A 28 -30.75 -1.81 -8.45
CA ASN A 28 -29.78 -0.98 -7.74
C ASN A 28 -29.12 -1.70 -6.55
N ILE A 29 -29.52 -2.91 -6.21
CA ILE A 29 -28.74 -3.78 -5.35
C ILE A 29 -27.71 -4.43 -6.28
N SER A 30 -26.59 -3.74 -6.51
CA SER A 30 -25.38 -4.42 -6.91
C SER A 30 -25.14 -5.48 -5.83
N VAL A 31 -25.33 -6.75 -6.21
CA VAL A 31 -24.84 -7.87 -5.41
C VAL A 31 -23.33 -7.63 -5.34
N PHE A 32 -22.87 -7.00 -4.26
CA PHE A 32 -21.47 -7.12 -3.87
C PHE A 32 -21.28 -8.62 -3.75
N ASN A 33 -20.57 -9.18 -4.71
CA ASN A 33 -20.09 -10.55 -4.64
C ASN A 33 -19.20 -10.57 -3.40
N SER A 34 -19.70 -11.05 -2.27
CA SER A 34 -19.05 -11.07 -0.97
C SER A 34 -17.91 -12.11 -0.90
N ASP A 35 -17.54 -12.70 -2.03
CA ASP A 35 -16.53 -13.75 -2.11
C ASP A 35 -15.15 -13.26 -2.64
N GLU A 36 -15.01 -12.00 -3.07
CA GLU A 36 -13.67 -11.47 -3.37
C GLU A 36 -12.95 -11.18 -2.05
N LYS A 37 -11.99 -12.03 -1.71
CA LYS A 37 -11.09 -11.83 -0.57
C LYS A 37 -10.37 -10.49 -0.72
N LEU A 38 -10.61 -9.59 0.21
CA LEU A 38 -9.93 -8.30 0.22
C LEU A 38 -8.43 -8.49 0.47
N MET A 39 -7.61 -7.97 -0.44
CA MET A 39 -6.16 -8.09 -0.39
C MET A 39 -5.50 -6.71 -0.52
N PRO A 40 -4.35 -6.47 0.14
CA PRO A 40 -3.44 -5.41 -0.25
C PRO A 40 -2.85 -5.67 -1.64
N ILE A 41 -2.24 -4.66 -2.25
CA ILE A 41 -1.52 -4.82 -3.51
C ILE A 41 -0.12 -5.37 -3.22
N TYR A 42 0.20 -6.54 -3.75
CA TYR A 42 1.50 -7.20 -3.64
C TYR A 42 2.36 -6.94 -4.88
N LYS A 43 1.70 -6.86 -6.03
CA LYS A 43 2.30 -6.75 -7.35
C LYS A 43 1.28 -6.14 -8.31
N VAL A 44 1.76 -5.52 -9.37
CA VAL A 44 0.93 -5.03 -10.48
C VAL A 44 1.13 -5.90 -11.71
N ASP A 45 0.05 -6.30 -12.37
CA ASP A 45 0.09 -6.96 -13.67
C ASP A 45 0.31 -5.89 -14.75
N THR A 46 1.50 -5.88 -15.33
CA THR A 46 1.92 -4.91 -16.35
C THR A 46 2.82 -5.56 -17.38
N GLU A 47 2.74 -5.10 -18.63
CA GLU A 47 3.66 -5.53 -19.68
C GLU A 47 5.03 -4.84 -19.58
N ASP A 48 5.08 -3.66 -19.00
CA ASP A 48 6.32 -2.91 -18.79
C ASP A 48 7.16 -3.54 -17.68
N LYS A 49 8.49 -3.46 -17.81
CA LYS A 49 9.42 -3.89 -16.78
C LYS A 49 9.58 -2.83 -15.67
N ASN A 50 8.44 -2.26 -15.22
CA ASN A 50 8.39 -1.34 -14.10
C ASN A 50 8.39 -2.11 -12.79
N ILE A 51 9.20 -1.65 -11.81
CA ILE A 51 9.33 -2.21 -10.47
C ILE A 51 9.48 -1.10 -9.45
N SER A 52 9.15 -1.37 -8.18
CA SER A 52 9.32 -0.41 -7.10
C SER A 52 10.24 -0.94 -6.01
N ILE A 53 11.19 -0.09 -5.57
CA ILE A 53 11.94 -0.31 -4.33
C ILE A 53 11.17 0.34 -3.19
N THR A 54 10.94 -0.38 -2.11
CA THR A 54 10.25 0.16 -0.94
C THR A 54 11.03 -0.13 0.34
N PHE A 55 10.90 0.78 1.31
CA PHE A 55 11.52 0.66 2.61
C PHE A 55 10.47 0.80 3.71
N ASP A 56 10.48 -0.12 4.68
CA ASP A 56 9.76 0.06 5.93
C ASP A 56 10.72 0.70 6.93
N ILE A 57 10.41 1.93 7.34
CA ILE A 57 11.23 2.74 8.23
C ILE A 57 10.73 2.57 9.65
N ASN A 58 11.55 1.90 10.45
CA ASN A 58 11.27 1.55 11.83
C ASN A 58 12.37 2.03 12.77
N TRP A 59 12.07 2.02 14.07
CA TRP A 59 13.09 2.23 15.08
C TRP A 59 14.12 1.10 15.08
N CYS A 60 15.39 1.46 15.18
CA CYS A 60 16.51 0.52 15.20
C CYS A 60 17.73 1.13 15.94
N GLU A 61 18.65 0.27 16.40
CA GLU A 61 19.91 0.69 17.01
C GLU A 61 20.91 1.18 15.94
N GLU A 62 20.97 0.47 14.81
CA GLU A 62 21.81 0.82 13.66
C GLU A 62 20.90 1.20 12.48
N ASP A 63 21.08 2.42 11.98
CA ASP A 63 20.26 3.00 10.91
C ASP A 63 21.16 3.34 9.70
N TYR A 64 20.93 2.68 8.59
CA TYR A 64 21.68 2.84 7.34
C TYR A 64 20.96 3.74 6.33
N LEU A 65 19.98 4.53 6.75
CA LEU A 65 19.14 5.32 5.87
C LEU A 65 19.95 6.23 4.94
N TYR A 66 20.90 7.00 5.45
CA TYR A 66 21.70 7.89 4.60
C TYR A 66 22.52 7.13 3.56
N ASN A 67 23.10 5.99 3.93
CA ASN A 67 23.82 5.14 2.98
C ASN A 67 22.87 4.60 1.89
N ILE A 68 21.62 4.25 2.23
CA ILE A 68 20.59 3.84 1.29
C ILE A 68 20.25 4.99 0.34
N LEU A 69 19.98 6.18 0.87
CA LEU A 69 19.65 7.37 0.08
C LEU A 69 20.78 7.74 -0.89
N ASP A 70 22.03 7.66 -0.45
CA ASP A 70 23.20 7.96 -1.29
C ASP A 70 23.34 6.97 -2.46
N VAL A 71 23.03 5.69 -2.24
CA VAL A 71 23.01 4.69 -3.32
C VAL A 71 21.86 4.96 -4.30
N LEU A 72 20.66 5.30 -3.80
CA LEU A 72 19.53 5.64 -4.66
C LEU A 72 19.85 6.88 -5.53
N ASP A 73 20.46 7.91 -4.97
CA ASP A 73 20.87 9.10 -5.70
C ASP A 73 21.98 8.81 -6.73
N LYS A 74 22.96 7.97 -6.37
CA LYS A 74 24.03 7.52 -7.28
C LYS A 74 23.48 6.96 -8.59
N TYR A 75 22.37 6.27 -8.52
CA TYR A 75 21.75 5.63 -9.67
C TYR A 75 20.52 6.38 -10.22
N ASP A 76 20.20 7.56 -9.68
CA ASP A 76 18.99 8.32 -10.01
C ASP A 76 17.73 7.45 -9.92
N VAL A 77 17.52 6.81 -8.78
CA VAL A 77 16.36 5.95 -8.49
C VAL A 77 15.54 6.60 -7.39
N LYS A 78 14.24 6.71 -7.61
CA LYS A 78 13.30 7.12 -6.56
C LYS A 78 12.54 5.91 -6.02
N ALA A 79 12.35 5.87 -4.72
CA ALA A 79 11.76 4.77 -3.97
C ALA A 79 10.56 5.25 -3.14
N THR A 80 9.82 4.33 -2.53
CA THR A 80 8.71 4.62 -1.61
C THR A 80 9.08 4.17 -0.20
N PHE A 81 8.95 5.09 0.76
CA PHE A 81 9.29 4.88 2.17
C PHE A 81 8.04 4.87 3.03
N PHE A 82 7.76 3.76 3.70
CA PHE A 82 6.64 3.62 4.63
C PHE A 82 7.12 3.97 6.04
N ILE A 83 6.62 5.06 6.60
CA ILE A 83 7.16 5.71 7.78
C ILE A 83 6.39 5.30 9.04
N MET A 84 7.08 4.78 10.04
CA MET A 84 6.55 4.62 11.40
C MET A 84 6.59 5.97 12.13
N GLY A 85 5.42 6.49 12.55
CA GLY A 85 5.32 7.82 13.14
C GLY A 85 6.17 8.00 14.40
N LYS A 86 6.28 6.98 15.26
CA LYS A 86 7.13 7.03 16.46
C LYS A 86 8.61 7.17 16.13
N TRP A 87 9.08 6.62 15.01
CA TRP A 87 10.46 6.78 14.55
C TRP A 87 10.77 8.25 14.24
N VAL A 88 9.82 9.00 13.65
CA VAL A 88 10.03 10.42 13.31
C VAL A 88 10.30 11.27 14.55
N VAL A 89 9.57 11.00 15.65
CA VAL A 89 9.64 11.81 16.89
C VAL A 89 10.67 11.30 17.89
N TYR A 90 11.29 10.15 17.67
CA TYR A 90 12.29 9.55 18.55
C TYR A 90 13.13 8.48 17.83
N PRO A 91 14.48 8.52 17.96
CA PRO A 91 15.29 9.52 18.68
C PRO A 91 15.36 10.88 17.94
N GLU A 92 15.95 11.87 18.59
CA GLU A 92 16.24 13.18 18.00
C GLU A 92 17.05 13.02 16.70
N GLY A 93 16.77 13.85 15.68
CA GLY A 93 17.40 13.80 14.36
C GLY A 93 16.65 12.97 13.31
N ASN A 94 15.61 12.23 13.68
CA ASN A 94 14.83 11.45 12.72
C ASN A 94 13.79 12.30 11.95
N LEU A 95 13.39 13.44 12.49
CA LEU A 95 12.59 14.41 11.75
C LEU A 95 13.34 14.91 10.52
N GLU A 96 14.59 15.28 10.67
CA GLU A 96 15.48 15.72 9.58
C GLU A 96 15.68 14.61 8.54
N LYS A 97 15.76 13.36 8.98
CA LYS A 97 15.83 12.20 8.09
C LYS A 97 14.56 12.04 7.24
N LEU A 98 13.37 12.23 7.82
CA LEU A 98 12.12 12.22 7.06
C LEU A 98 12.09 13.34 6.03
N GLN A 99 12.50 14.55 6.42
CA GLN A 99 12.59 15.68 5.51
C GLN A 99 13.59 15.41 4.37
N GLU A 100 14.72 14.78 4.67
CA GLU A 100 15.72 14.39 3.68
C GLU A 100 15.19 13.38 2.67
N ILE A 101 14.48 12.32 3.12
CA ILE A 101 13.81 11.38 2.23
C ILE A 101 12.88 12.13 1.24
N TYR A 102 12.05 13.02 1.76
CA TYR A 102 11.10 13.79 0.96
C TYR A 102 11.80 14.77 -0.01
N ASN A 103 12.80 15.52 0.47
CA ASN A 103 13.53 16.51 -0.32
C ASN A 103 14.34 15.88 -1.47
N ARG A 104 14.79 14.63 -1.32
CA ARG A 104 15.41 13.84 -2.41
C ARG A 104 14.38 13.27 -3.40
N GLY A 105 13.07 13.60 -3.26
CA GLY A 105 12.01 13.26 -4.22
C GLY A 105 11.46 11.85 -4.09
N HIS A 106 11.70 11.16 -2.99
CA HIS A 106 11.10 9.87 -2.70
C HIS A 106 9.65 10.02 -2.28
N GLU A 107 8.86 8.95 -2.45
CA GLU A 107 7.47 8.88 -2.03
C GLU A 107 7.37 8.44 -0.57
N ILE A 108 6.42 9.03 0.15
CA ILE A 108 6.15 8.72 1.55
C ILE A 108 4.81 8.01 1.69
N GLY A 109 4.80 6.88 2.39
CA GLY A 109 3.62 6.14 2.82
C GLY A 109 3.56 6.04 4.35
N ASN A 110 2.39 5.66 4.88
CA ASN A 110 2.14 5.51 6.30
C ASN A 110 2.39 4.06 6.75
N HIS A 111 3.12 3.86 7.86
CA HIS A 111 3.42 2.56 8.44
C HIS A 111 2.98 2.42 9.90
N SER A 112 1.89 3.09 10.28
CA SER A 112 1.39 3.19 11.66
C SER A 112 2.29 3.98 12.62
N TYR A 113 1.80 4.21 13.85
CA TYR A 113 2.53 5.02 14.83
C TYR A 113 3.59 4.23 15.60
N ILE A 114 3.23 3.06 16.18
CA ILE A 114 4.15 2.23 16.98
C ILE A 114 4.28 0.80 16.49
N HIS A 115 3.90 0.54 15.23
CA HIS A 115 4.05 -0.77 14.59
C HIS A 115 3.32 -1.94 15.30
N PRO A 116 2.05 -1.78 15.76
CA PRO A 116 1.31 -2.90 16.36
C PRO A 116 0.86 -3.91 15.30
N ASN A 117 0.55 -5.13 15.71
CA ASN A 117 -0.10 -6.09 14.82
C ASN A 117 -1.58 -5.72 14.61
N PHE A 118 -1.94 -5.34 13.39
CA PHE A 118 -3.27 -4.85 13.01
C PHE A 118 -4.37 -5.93 13.05
N THR A 119 -4.02 -7.20 13.18
CA THR A 119 -5.00 -8.28 13.38
C THR A 119 -5.46 -8.40 14.83
N ASN A 120 -4.74 -7.76 15.77
CA ASN A 120 -4.92 -7.92 17.22
C ASN A 120 -5.42 -6.65 17.91
N ILE A 121 -5.71 -5.58 17.17
CA ILE A 121 -6.18 -4.31 17.71
C ILE A 121 -7.54 -3.94 17.14
N ASP A 122 -8.31 -3.16 17.88
CA ASP A 122 -9.64 -2.74 17.49
C ASP A 122 -9.62 -1.57 16.48
N GLU A 123 -10.79 -1.26 15.93
CA GLU A 123 -10.96 -0.19 14.93
C GLU A 123 -10.50 1.17 15.44
N TYR A 124 -10.81 1.51 16.70
CA TYR A 124 -10.40 2.79 17.29
C TYR A 124 -8.87 2.89 17.32
N ARG A 125 -8.20 1.82 17.72
CA ARG A 125 -6.74 1.79 17.76
C ARG A 125 -6.14 1.84 16.35
N ILE A 126 -6.68 1.10 15.38
CA ILE A 126 -6.24 1.16 13.96
C ILE A 126 -6.29 2.61 13.46
N LYS A 127 -7.44 3.28 13.62
CA LYS A 127 -7.61 4.68 13.20
C LYS A 127 -6.63 5.62 13.90
N SER A 128 -6.43 5.44 15.20
CA SER A 128 -5.47 6.25 15.98
C SER A 128 -4.02 6.06 15.54
N GLU A 129 -3.61 4.83 15.20
CA GLU A 129 -2.25 4.53 14.71
C GLU A 129 -1.97 5.24 13.38
N ILE A 130 -2.94 5.19 12.46
CA ILE A 130 -2.83 5.81 11.14
C ILE A 130 -2.84 7.34 11.27
N GLN A 131 -3.83 7.90 11.98
CA GLN A 131 -4.00 9.34 12.09
C GLN A 131 -2.82 10.04 12.78
N LYS A 132 -2.30 9.46 13.87
CA LYS A 132 -1.12 10.04 14.55
C LYS A 132 0.10 10.11 13.64
N THR A 133 0.32 9.10 12.82
CA THR A 133 1.43 9.11 11.87
C THR A 133 1.20 10.12 10.77
N GLU A 134 -0.04 10.20 10.25
CA GLU A 134 -0.40 11.18 9.24
C GLU A 134 -0.20 12.62 9.73
N ASP A 135 -0.66 12.93 10.95
CA ASP A 135 -0.48 14.25 11.56
C ASP A 135 1.02 14.62 11.64
N ILE A 136 1.86 13.68 12.10
CA ILE A 136 3.32 13.88 12.17
C ILE A 136 3.93 14.11 10.78
N ILE A 137 3.52 13.35 9.76
CA ILE A 137 4.03 13.52 8.40
C ILE A 137 3.61 14.88 7.83
N ILE A 138 2.34 15.28 8.03
CA ILE A 138 1.85 16.60 7.60
C ILE A 138 2.63 17.71 8.29
N ASP A 139 2.83 17.63 9.60
CA ASP A 139 3.57 18.63 10.36
C ASP A 139 5.04 18.73 9.92
N ALA A 140 5.66 17.58 9.55
CA ALA A 140 7.06 17.51 9.19
C ALA A 140 7.37 18.00 7.76
N ILE A 141 6.53 17.66 6.77
CA ILE A 141 6.79 17.84 5.34
C ILE A 141 5.60 18.38 4.53
N GLY A 142 4.47 18.67 5.15
CA GLY A 142 3.32 19.35 4.54
C GLY A 142 2.50 18.54 3.55
N ILE A 143 2.66 17.21 3.47
CA ILE A 143 1.91 16.36 2.53
C ILE A 143 0.99 15.38 3.26
N LYS A 144 -0.06 14.94 2.56
CA LYS A 144 -0.88 13.80 2.96
C LYS A 144 -0.42 12.54 2.23
N THR A 145 -0.37 11.42 2.98
CA THR A 145 -0.04 10.13 2.40
C THR A 145 -1.30 9.42 1.90
N THR A 146 -1.16 8.61 0.86
CA THR A 146 -2.26 7.82 0.27
C THR A 146 -1.99 6.32 0.32
N LEU A 147 -0.76 5.94 0.60
CA LEU A 147 -0.31 4.56 0.70
C LEU A 147 -0.15 4.16 2.16
N PHE A 148 -0.59 2.95 2.49
CA PHE A 148 -0.43 2.37 3.82
C PHE A 148 0.18 0.98 3.72
N ARG A 149 1.15 0.66 4.58
CA ARG A 149 1.67 -0.69 4.73
C ARG A 149 1.40 -1.21 6.14
N PHE A 150 0.85 -2.42 6.21
CA PHE A 150 0.56 -3.06 7.49
C PHE A 150 1.86 -3.47 8.20
N PRO A 151 2.03 -3.14 9.50
CA PRO A 151 3.12 -3.64 10.31
C PRO A 151 3.31 -5.15 10.20
N SER A 152 4.55 -5.58 9.95
CA SER A 152 4.92 -6.99 9.74
C SER A 152 4.12 -7.69 8.62
N GLY A 153 3.46 -6.95 7.73
CA GLY A 153 2.56 -7.50 6.72
C GLY A 153 1.29 -8.16 7.30
N ALA A 154 0.98 -7.94 8.58
CA ALA A 154 -0.12 -8.62 9.26
C ALA A 154 -1.44 -7.85 9.11
N TYR A 155 -2.40 -8.44 8.39
CA TYR A 155 -3.72 -7.86 8.15
C TYR A 155 -4.82 -8.93 8.21
N ASN A 156 -6.04 -8.47 8.35
CA ASN A 156 -7.26 -9.23 8.14
C ASN A 156 -8.28 -8.35 7.37
N GLU A 157 -9.39 -8.93 6.99
CA GLU A 157 -10.43 -8.24 6.22
C GLU A 157 -10.92 -6.96 6.90
N ASN A 158 -11.12 -7.01 8.23
CA ASN A 158 -11.55 -5.85 9.01
C ASN A 158 -10.51 -4.71 8.93
N SER A 159 -9.24 -5.00 9.15
CA SER A 159 -8.18 -4.00 9.10
C SER A 159 -8.00 -3.39 7.70
N ILE A 160 -8.16 -4.18 6.63
CA ILE A 160 -8.14 -3.67 5.25
C ILE A 160 -9.31 -2.71 5.02
N ASN A 161 -10.53 -3.09 5.44
CA ASN A 161 -11.71 -2.24 5.29
C ASN A 161 -11.54 -0.90 6.01
N ILE A 162 -11.00 -0.90 7.23
CA ILE A 162 -10.76 0.31 7.99
C ILE A 162 -9.74 1.21 7.27
N VAL A 163 -8.59 0.65 6.85
CA VAL A 163 -7.54 1.38 6.12
C VAL A 163 -8.10 2.01 4.84
N LYS A 164 -8.86 1.24 4.05
CA LYS A 164 -9.51 1.75 2.82
C LYS A 164 -10.57 2.82 3.12
N SER A 165 -11.33 2.69 4.21
CA SER A 165 -12.32 3.70 4.61
C SER A 165 -11.71 5.05 5.01
N LEU A 166 -10.43 5.06 5.39
CA LEU A 166 -9.65 6.25 5.67
C LEU A 166 -9.00 6.87 4.41
N GLY A 167 -9.25 6.29 3.23
CA GLY A 167 -8.74 6.76 1.95
C GLY A 167 -7.34 6.25 1.58
N TYR A 168 -6.83 5.24 2.27
CA TYR A 168 -5.53 4.65 1.95
C TYR A 168 -5.64 3.44 1.03
N THR A 169 -4.63 3.29 0.16
CA THR A 169 -4.41 2.07 -0.61
C THR A 169 -3.43 1.16 0.15
N PRO A 170 -3.88 -0.03 0.59
CA PRO A 170 -3.00 -0.98 1.27
C PRO A 170 -1.98 -1.60 0.30
N ILE A 171 -0.70 -1.46 0.62
CA ILE A 171 0.43 -1.97 -0.16
C ILE A 171 1.16 -3.06 0.64
N HIS A 172 1.45 -4.17 -0.02
CA HIS A 172 2.31 -5.24 0.48
C HIS A 172 3.60 -5.29 -0.36
N TRP A 173 4.19 -6.47 -0.56
CA TRP A 173 5.37 -6.72 -1.39
C TRP A 173 5.31 -8.10 -2.02
N SER A 174 5.93 -8.24 -3.16
CA SER A 174 6.13 -9.53 -3.84
C SER A 174 7.56 -10.06 -3.70
N CYS A 175 8.51 -9.19 -3.37
CA CYS A 175 9.93 -9.52 -3.25
C CYS A 175 10.45 -9.07 -1.88
N ASP A 176 10.72 -10.01 -0.98
CA ASP A 176 11.22 -9.76 0.37
C ASP A 176 12.74 -10.00 0.41
N SER A 177 13.52 -8.98 0.72
CA SER A 177 14.98 -9.07 0.89
C SER A 177 15.37 -9.87 2.13
N VAL A 178 14.53 -9.86 3.17
CA VAL A 178 14.80 -10.38 4.51
C VAL A 178 16.03 -9.72 5.15
N ASP A 179 16.38 -8.50 4.75
CA ASP A 179 17.58 -7.74 5.15
C ASP A 179 17.63 -7.46 6.65
N TRP A 180 16.49 -7.27 7.30
CA TRP A 180 16.38 -7.10 8.76
C TRP A 180 16.97 -8.27 9.58
N LYS A 181 17.20 -9.44 8.96
CA LYS A 181 17.84 -10.59 9.58
C LYS A 181 19.36 -10.56 9.50
N ASN A 182 19.94 -9.62 8.76
CA ASN A 182 21.37 -9.44 8.57
C ASN A 182 22.11 -10.76 8.26
N LYS A 183 21.55 -11.55 7.32
CA LYS A 183 22.10 -12.89 6.97
C LYS A 183 23.28 -12.84 6.00
N GLY A 184 23.62 -11.67 5.51
CA GLY A 184 24.76 -11.44 4.61
C GLY A 184 24.32 -11.09 3.18
N ILE A 185 25.22 -10.40 2.49
CA ILE A 185 25.01 -9.79 1.17
C ILE A 185 24.43 -10.79 0.17
N GLU A 186 25.09 -11.93 -0.02
CA GLU A 186 24.68 -12.91 -1.04
C GLU A 186 23.30 -13.52 -0.75
N VAL A 187 22.94 -13.71 0.52
CA VAL A 187 21.64 -14.29 0.90
C VAL A 187 20.51 -13.33 0.54
N GLU A 188 20.66 -12.06 0.90
CA GLU A 188 19.68 -11.00 0.67
C GLU A 188 19.57 -10.66 -0.81
N TYR A 189 20.71 -10.48 -1.51
CA TYR A 189 20.77 -10.25 -2.94
C TYR A 189 20.03 -11.35 -3.72
N ASN A 190 20.36 -12.62 -3.44
CA ASN A 190 19.76 -13.75 -4.13
C ASN A 190 18.26 -13.90 -3.84
N LYS A 191 17.77 -13.42 -2.70
CA LYS A 191 16.34 -13.38 -2.41
C LYS A 191 15.61 -12.49 -3.43
N ILE A 192 16.10 -11.29 -3.64
CA ILE A 192 15.50 -10.34 -4.59
C ILE A 192 15.62 -10.86 -6.02
N ILE A 193 16.82 -11.20 -6.47
CA ILE A 193 17.05 -11.65 -7.86
C ILE A 193 16.19 -12.85 -8.25
N LYS A 194 15.90 -13.75 -7.32
CA LYS A 194 15.05 -14.93 -7.58
C LYS A 194 13.56 -14.64 -7.59
N SER A 195 13.12 -13.55 -6.99
CA SER A 195 11.71 -13.23 -6.81
C SER A 195 11.23 -12.01 -7.61
N ILE A 196 12.17 -11.20 -8.11
CA ILE A 196 11.81 -10.00 -8.88
C ILE A 196 11.21 -10.38 -10.24
N ASP A 197 10.14 -9.69 -10.59
CA ASP A 197 9.50 -9.75 -11.89
C ASP A 197 8.82 -8.41 -12.17
N LYS A 198 8.41 -8.16 -13.40
CA LYS A 198 7.71 -6.94 -13.83
C LYS A 198 6.48 -6.68 -12.94
N GLY A 199 6.28 -5.42 -12.57
CA GLY A 199 5.25 -5.01 -11.62
C GLY A 199 5.56 -5.34 -10.16
N GLY A 200 6.74 -5.86 -9.86
CA GLY A 200 7.15 -6.28 -8.51
C GLY A 200 7.39 -5.11 -7.57
N ILE A 201 7.04 -5.31 -6.31
CA ILE A 201 7.29 -4.39 -5.20
C ILE A 201 8.29 -5.06 -4.26
N MET A 202 9.47 -4.46 -4.11
CA MET A 202 10.55 -4.98 -3.26
C MET A 202 10.48 -4.38 -1.86
N LEU A 203 10.70 -5.20 -0.83
CA LEU A 203 10.78 -4.78 0.57
C LEU A 203 12.23 -4.80 1.06
N PHE A 204 12.62 -3.67 1.65
CA PHE A 204 13.82 -3.45 2.43
C PHE A 204 13.50 -2.66 3.71
N HIS A 205 14.49 -2.50 4.59
CA HIS A 205 14.36 -1.76 5.85
C HIS A 205 15.58 -0.84 6.07
N ASN A 206 15.41 0.20 6.89
CA ASN A 206 16.51 1.11 7.23
C ASN A 206 17.59 0.49 8.11
N ASN A 207 17.31 -0.62 8.79
CA ASN A 207 18.24 -1.36 9.64
C ASN A 207 18.95 -2.54 8.97
N GLY A 208 18.74 -2.73 7.67
CA GLY A 208 19.42 -3.76 6.90
C GLY A 208 20.90 -3.39 6.69
N LYS A 209 21.80 -4.03 7.44
CA LYS A 209 23.25 -3.74 7.41
C LYS A 209 23.86 -3.83 6.01
N TYR A 210 23.38 -4.77 5.22
CA TYR A 210 23.89 -5.04 3.89
C TYR A 210 23.03 -4.43 2.77
N THR A 211 21.95 -3.75 3.14
CA THR A 211 21.01 -3.14 2.17
C THR A 211 21.69 -2.13 1.24
N PRO A 212 22.56 -1.19 1.72
CA PRO A 212 23.23 -0.26 0.82
C PRO A 212 24.11 -0.98 -0.21
N GLU A 213 24.91 -1.98 0.21
CA GLU A 213 25.78 -2.74 -0.69
C GLU A 213 24.97 -3.61 -1.65
N ASN A 214 23.86 -4.21 -1.19
CA ASN A 214 22.98 -4.99 -2.04
C ASN A 214 22.31 -4.12 -3.10
N LEU A 215 21.84 -2.92 -2.75
CA LEU A 215 21.28 -1.96 -3.70
C LEU A 215 22.31 -1.50 -4.74
N ASP A 216 23.55 -1.26 -4.30
CA ASP A 216 24.65 -0.85 -5.20
C ASP A 216 24.99 -1.91 -6.27
N LYS A 217 24.74 -3.19 -5.98
CA LYS A 217 24.85 -4.30 -6.94
C LYS A 217 23.56 -4.53 -7.73
N LEU A 218 22.42 -4.45 -7.08
CA LEU A 218 21.10 -4.82 -7.61
C LEU A 218 20.61 -3.83 -8.66
N ILE A 219 20.73 -2.52 -8.39
CA ILE A 219 20.18 -1.49 -9.27
C ILE A 219 20.82 -1.52 -10.66
N PRO A 220 22.16 -1.49 -10.83
CA PRO A 220 22.75 -1.57 -12.16
C PRO A 220 22.41 -2.88 -12.86
N LYS A 221 22.39 -4.02 -12.14
CA LYS A 221 22.03 -5.31 -12.70
C LYS A 221 20.61 -5.32 -13.29
N LEU A 222 19.64 -4.79 -12.56
CA LEU A 222 18.25 -4.73 -13.03
C LEU A 222 18.07 -3.70 -14.17
N LYS A 223 18.83 -2.58 -14.14
CA LYS A 223 18.86 -1.61 -15.27
C LYS A 223 19.42 -2.26 -16.55
N GLU A 224 20.48 -3.07 -16.46
CA GLU A 224 20.99 -3.86 -17.59
C GLU A 224 19.94 -4.84 -18.16
N GLU A 225 19.08 -5.36 -17.31
CA GLU A 225 17.95 -6.21 -17.71
C GLU A 225 16.72 -5.40 -18.18
N SER A 226 16.87 -4.07 -18.33
CA SER A 226 15.84 -3.14 -18.77
C SER A 226 14.66 -2.98 -17.81
N TYR A 227 14.87 -3.16 -16.51
CA TYR A 227 13.89 -2.77 -15.51
C TYR A 227 13.94 -1.26 -15.26
N ASN A 228 12.77 -0.65 -15.12
CA ASN A 228 12.60 0.75 -14.73
C ASN A 228 12.17 0.82 -13.26
N PHE A 229 12.86 1.65 -12.50
CA PHE A 229 12.52 1.89 -11.09
C PHE A 229 11.58 3.08 -10.99
N ILE A 230 10.37 2.86 -10.47
CA ILE A 230 9.36 3.91 -10.26
C ILE A 230 8.78 3.79 -8.84
N LYS A 231 8.20 4.87 -8.33
CA LYS A 231 7.53 4.88 -7.02
C LYS A 231 6.26 4.03 -7.06
N VAL A 232 5.82 3.53 -5.92
CA VAL A 232 4.62 2.67 -5.84
C VAL A 232 3.39 3.40 -6.37
N GLY A 233 3.21 4.68 -6.03
CA GLY A 233 2.08 5.46 -6.53
C GLY A 233 2.07 5.66 -8.05
N GLU A 234 3.23 5.52 -8.72
CA GLU A 234 3.35 5.54 -10.18
C GLU A 234 3.17 4.15 -10.80
N LEU A 235 3.44 3.08 -10.01
CA LEU A 235 3.31 1.70 -10.46
C LEU A 235 1.86 1.21 -10.43
N ILE A 236 1.09 1.56 -9.39
CA ILE A 236 -0.25 1.05 -9.17
C ILE A 236 -1.30 1.77 -10.02
N TYR A 237 -2.36 1.06 -10.41
CA TYR A 237 -3.53 1.67 -11.04
C TYR A 237 -4.35 2.42 -9.98
N SER A 238 -4.73 3.66 -10.25
CA SER A 238 -5.54 4.50 -9.37
C SER A 238 -7.04 4.18 -9.44
N ASP A 239 -7.49 3.73 -10.58
CA ASP A 239 -8.89 3.42 -10.87
C ASP A 239 -9.02 2.24 -11.85
N ASN A 240 -10.25 1.79 -12.08
CA ASN A 240 -10.60 0.74 -13.04
C ASN A 240 -9.74 -0.53 -12.92
N TYR A 241 -9.49 -0.99 -11.69
CA TYR A 241 -8.69 -2.18 -11.41
C TYR A 241 -9.45 -3.22 -10.56
N SER A 242 -8.91 -4.42 -10.52
CA SER A 242 -9.24 -5.48 -9.55
C SER A 242 -7.96 -5.96 -8.87
N ILE A 243 -8.10 -6.59 -7.71
CA ILE A 243 -6.98 -7.26 -7.01
C ILE A 243 -7.41 -8.72 -6.85
N ASP A 244 -6.61 -9.65 -7.37
CA ASP A 244 -6.91 -11.08 -7.26
C ASP A 244 -6.56 -11.64 -5.86
N GLU A 245 -6.85 -12.92 -5.64
CA GLU A 245 -6.60 -13.63 -4.38
C GLU A 245 -5.11 -13.72 -3.97
N ASN A 246 -4.20 -13.45 -4.90
CA ASN A 246 -2.75 -13.38 -4.69
C ASN A 246 -2.24 -11.95 -4.47
N GLY A 247 -3.15 -10.96 -4.45
CA GLY A 247 -2.80 -9.56 -4.30
C GLY A 247 -2.26 -8.91 -5.57
N VAL A 248 -2.45 -9.51 -6.74
CA VAL A 248 -2.04 -8.93 -8.02
C VAL A 248 -3.09 -7.94 -8.49
N GLN A 249 -2.70 -6.68 -8.62
CA GLN A 249 -3.56 -5.64 -9.18
C GLN A 249 -3.58 -5.72 -10.71
N ARG A 250 -4.77 -5.74 -11.30
CA ARG A 250 -5.00 -5.84 -12.76
C ARG A 250 -5.88 -4.71 -13.25
N ASN A 251 -5.53 -4.13 -14.38
CA ASN A 251 -6.43 -3.21 -15.10
C ASN A 251 -7.67 -3.97 -15.61
N LYS A 252 -8.86 -3.33 -15.54
CA LYS A 252 -10.15 -3.90 -16.00
C LYS A 252 -10.48 -3.45 -17.41
#